data_723feb9ae23d752df68c19f2e6cdae4f
#
_entry.id   723feb9ae23d752df68c19f2e6cdae4f
#
_cell.length_a   1.000
_cell.length_b   1.000
_cell.length_c   1.000
_cell.angle_alpha   90.00
_cell.angle_beta   90.00
_cell.angle_gamma   90.00
#
_symmetry.space_group_name_H-M   'P 1'
#
loop_
_entity.id
_entity.type
_entity.pdbx_description
1 polymer ?
#
loop_
_entity_poly.entity_id
_entity_poly.type
_entity_poly.pdbx_seq_one_letter_code
_entity_poly.pdbx_strand_id
1 'polypeptide(L)'
;GLDLAGAIEYARETGQRNLRELTIHERALKIKELALYLGEHKDELYELAYKTGANKRDNGVDIDGGIQTMFVYSSKGRRELPNGHIIIDGPTEILSRDNSFLGTHIYTTLPGVAVQINAFNFPVWGMLEKFAPSFIAGMPTLVKPATPSGYVTAAAVRLMLESGILPEGSLQLISGSARDLLDHLDHRDHVAFTGSAATAATLRSHENVLKNGVRFTAEADSLNAAILGEDVTEDSPEFEAYIKALFIEMTAKAGQKCTAVRRAIVPTALVDTVAEALAARVNDKIVPGDPRSGEATMGPLVSVDQRADVAAAVDKLVAAGGKVVTGGSDQLEGAFFAPTILTFEDADTDAVHDVEAFGPVVSVIGYTDTDDALRLAARGKGSLVASVITHSPELAATYAHNIGAFHGRLHFLDRDDAKTSTGHGSPLPHLVHGGPGRAGGGEELGGIRGVKHYMQRTAIQGTPDHLT
;
A
#
# COMPACT_ATOMS: atom_id res chain seq x y z
N GLY A 1 -6.07 -11.63 -29.78
CA GLY A 1 -5.37 -11.21 -28.57
C GLY A 1 -5.78 -9.80 -28.21
N LEU A 2 -5.45 -9.33 -27.00
CA LEU A 2 -5.66 -7.95 -26.61
C LEU A 2 -4.76 -7.04 -27.48
N ASP A 3 -5.30 -5.93 -27.97
CA ASP A 3 -4.54 -4.89 -28.66
C ASP A 3 -4.02 -3.88 -27.63
N LEU A 4 -2.85 -4.19 -27.03
CA LEU A 4 -2.26 -3.35 -25.99
C LEU A 4 -1.69 -2.05 -26.56
N ALA A 5 -1.13 -2.09 -27.77
CA ALA A 5 -0.66 -0.88 -28.46
C ALA A 5 -1.80 0.09 -28.73
N GLY A 6 -2.91 -0.41 -29.30
CA GLY A 6 -4.11 0.40 -29.57
C GLY A 6 -4.74 0.96 -28.28
N ALA A 7 -4.74 0.21 -27.18
CA ALA A 7 -5.24 0.70 -25.89
C ALA A 7 -4.40 1.86 -25.34
N ILE A 8 -3.08 1.79 -25.45
CA ILE A 8 -2.16 2.85 -25.02
C ILE A 8 -2.33 4.08 -25.90
N GLU A 9 -2.41 3.92 -27.23
CA GLU A 9 -2.62 5.01 -28.16
C GLU A 9 -3.96 5.72 -27.92
N TYR A 10 -5.03 4.95 -27.72
CA TYR A 10 -6.35 5.50 -27.38
C TYR A 10 -6.33 6.31 -26.07
N ALA A 11 -5.62 5.83 -25.04
CA ALA A 11 -5.44 6.59 -23.82
C ALA A 11 -4.68 7.90 -24.08
N ARG A 12 -3.57 7.85 -24.85
CA ARG A 12 -2.74 9.02 -25.14
C ARG A 12 -3.45 10.06 -26.01
N GLU A 13 -4.23 9.63 -27.02
CA GLU A 13 -4.89 10.55 -27.94
C GLU A 13 -6.25 11.03 -27.42
N THR A 14 -7.13 10.11 -27.05
CA THR A 14 -8.50 10.44 -26.64
C THR A 14 -8.57 10.77 -25.16
N GLY A 15 -8.04 9.90 -24.31
CA GLY A 15 -8.09 10.08 -22.85
C GLY A 15 -7.37 11.34 -22.38
N GLN A 16 -6.14 11.56 -22.88
CA GLN A 16 -5.34 12.76 -22.56
C GLN A 16 -6.03 14.05 -23.02
N ARG A 17 -6.54 14.09 -24.25
CA ARG A 17 -7.24 15.26 -24.78
C ARG A 17 -8.43 15.62 -23.88
N ASN A 18 -9.30 14.65 -23.60
CA ASN A 18 -10.53 14.87 -22.84
C ASN A 18 -10.26 15.26 -21.37
N LEU A 19 -9.20 14.72 -20.76
CA LEU A 19 -8.82 15.08 -19.38
C LEU A 19 -8.16 16.46 -19.31
N ARG A 20 -7.41 16.88 -20.34
CA ARG A 20 -6.76 18.19 -20.37
C ARG A 20 -7.72 19.36 -20.58
N GLU A 21 -8.92 19.12 -21.11
CA GLU A 21 -9.97 20.13 -21.19
C GLU A 21 -10.49 20.51 -19.80
N LEU A 22 -10.38 19.61 -18.83
CA LEU A 22 -10.83 19.82 -17.45
C LEU A 22 -9.73 20.42 -16.58
N THR A 23 -10.09 21.39 -15.76
CA THR A 23 -9.21 21.89 -14.68
C THR A 23 -8.99 20.81 -13.61
N ILE A 24 -7.99 21.02 -12.75
CA ILE A 24 -7.74 20.16 -11.58
C ILE A 24 -8.99 20.04 -10.68
N HIS A 25 -9.70 21.16 -10.45
CA HIS A 25 -10.92 21.14 -9.63
C HIS A 25 -12.07 20.39 -10.27
N GLU A 26 -12.26 20.52 -11.59
CA GLU A 26 -13.30 19.77 -12.31
C GLU A 26 -13.02 18.27 -12.28
N ARG A 27 -11.77 17.85 -12.48
CA ARG A 27 -11.37 16.45 -12.31
C ARG A 27 -11.59 15.96 -10.88
N ALA A 28 -11.25 16.77 -9.87
CA ALA A 28 -11.48 16.42 -8.47
C ALA A 28 -12.97 16.32 -8.13
N LEU A 29 -13.85 17.11 -8.74
CA LEU A 29 -15.31 16.98 -8.59
C LEU A 29 -15.82 15.69 -9.22
N LYS A 30 -15.35 15.31 -10.40
CA LYS A 30 -15.70 14.01 -11.02
C LYS A 30 -15.29 12.82 -10.17
N ILE A 31 -14.14 12.87 -9.48
CA ILE A 31 -13.75 11.85 -8.48
C ILE A 31 -14.77 11.78 -7.34
N LYS A 32 -15.30 12.91 -6.86
CA LYS A 32 -16.35 12.91 -5.82
C LYS A 32 -17.65 12.27 -6.34
N GLU A 33 -18.09 12.65 -7.52
CA GLU A 33 -19.32 12.11 -8.13
C GLU A 33 -19.18 10.60 -8.33
N LEU A 34 -18.03 10.13 -8.79
CA LEU A 34 -17.75 8.72 -8.97
C LEU A 34 -17.69 7.96 -7.64
N ALA A 35 -17.13 8.56 -6.58
CA ALA A 35 -17.13 7.97 -5.24
C ALA A 35 -18.56 7.82 -4.67
N LEU A 36 -19.43 8.80 -4.90
CA LEU A 36 -20.85 8.70 -4.53
C LEU A 36 -21.52 7.56 -5.29
N TYR A 37 -21.36 7.51 -6.60
CA TYR A 37 -21.92 6.46 -7.44
C TYR A 37 -21.48 5.05 -7.01
N LEU A 38 -20.17 4.85 -6.78
CA LEU A 38 -19.66 3.57 -6.28
C LEU A 38 -20.20 3.23 -4.89
N GLY A 39 -20.38 4.23 -4.02
CA GLY A 39 -21.00 4.05 -2.71
C GLY A 39 -22.44 3.53 -2.76
N GLU A 40 -23.21 3.95 -3.77
CA GLU A 40 -24.59 3.49 -4.01
C GLU A 40 -24.64 2.07 -4.62
N HIS A 41 -23.58 1.61 -5.30
CA HIS A 41 -23.52 0.33 -6.01
C HIS A 41 -22.55 -0.69 -5.38
N LYS A 42 -22.02 -0.41 -4.20
CA LYS A 42 -20.98 -1.23 -3.56
C LYS A 42 -21.42 -2.63 -3.15
N ASP A 43 -22.70 -2.90 -2.98
CA ASP A 43 -23.19 -4.22 -2.55
C ASP A 43 -22.83 -5.31 -3.55
N GLU A 44 -22.80 -5.02 -4.86
CA GLU A 44 -22.33 -5.94 -5.87
C GLU A 44 -20.83 -6.29 -5.68
N LEU A 45 -20.04 -5.28 -5.33
CA LEU A 45 -18.60 -5.48 -5.07
C LEU A 45 -18.37 -6.35 -3.83
N TYR A 46 -19.17 -6.16 -2.78
CA TYR A 46 -19.13 -7.00 -1.58
C TYR A 46 -19.44 -8.46 -1.89
N GLU A 47 -20.49 -8.73 -2.66
CA GLU A 47 -20.88 -10.09 -3.06
C GLU A 47 -19.78 -10.80 -3.84
N LEU A 48 -19.08 -10.09 -4.73
CA LEU A 48 -17.95 -10.64 -5.47
C LEU A 48 -16.72 -10.82 -4.58
N ALA A 49 -16.45 -9.85 -3.69
CA ALA A 49 -15.23 -9.84 -2.87
C ALA A 49 -15.20 -10.97 -1.84
N TYR A 50 -16.33 -11.49 -1.36
CA TYR A 50 -16.37 -12.69 -0.52
C TYR A 50 -15.67 -13.90 -1.15
N LYS A 51 -15.68 -14.00 -2.47
CA LYS A 51 -15.00 -15.09 -3.20
C LYS A 51 -13.48 -15.03 -3.11
N THR A 52 -12.90 -13.90 -2.69
CA THR A 52 -11.46 -13.75 -2.41
C THR A 52 -11.05 -14.29 -1.03
N GLY A 53 -11.97 -14.78 -0.24
CA GLY A 53 -11.76 -15.18 1.15
C GLY A 53 -11.95 -14.06 2.17
N ALA A 54 -12.14 -12.83 1.73
CA ALA A 54 -12.31 -11.68 2.62
C ALA A 54 -13.69 -11.68 3.30
N ASN A 55 -13.74 -11.48 4.61
CA ASN A 55 -14.99 -11.31 5.35
C ASN A 55 -15.54 -9.87 5.18
N LYS A 56 -16.70 -9.60 5.81
CA LYS A 56 -17.35 -8.28 5.68
C LYS A 56 -16.46 -7.12 6.16
N ARG A 57 -15.67 -7.32 7.23
CA ARG A 57 -14.76 -6.31 7.76
C ARG A 57 -13.61 -6.04 6.78
N ASP A 58 -13.01 -7.09 6.24
CA ASP A 58 -11.92 -6.98 5.27
C ASP A 58 -12.40 -6.32 3.98
N ASN A 59 -13.61 -6.66 3.51
CA ASN A 59 -14.23 -6.03 2.36
C ASN A 59 -14.54 -4.55 2.61
N GLY A 60 -14.89 -4.16 3.86
CA GLY A 60 -15.04 -2.76 4.25
C GLY A 60 -13.74 -1.97 4.10
N VAL A 61 -12.60 -2.55 4.46
CA VAL A 61 -11.29 -1.91 4.26
C VAL A 61 -10.99 -1.73 2.76
N ASP A 62 -11.27 -2.74 1.93
CA ASP A 62 -11.00 -2.68 0.49
C ASP A 62 -11.97 -1.74 -0.23
N ILE A 63 -13.28 -1.95 -0.09
CA ILE A 63 -14.31 -1.27 -0.88
C ILE A 63 -14.59 0.11 -0.31
N ASP A 64 -15.03 0.21 0.96
CA ASP A 64 -15.32 1.50 1.57
C ASP A 64 -14.06 2.34 1.77
N GLY A 65 -12.92 1.71 2.13
CA GLY A 65 -11.64 2.39 2.24
C GLY A 65 -11.18 2.98 0.90
N GLY A 66 -11.33 2.26 -0.20
CA GLY A 66 -11.05 2.75 -1.55
C GLY A 66 -11.93 3.94 -1.93
N ILE A 67 -13.24 3.85 -1.68
CA ILE A 67 -14.20 4.94 -1.93
C ILE A 67 -13.86 6.16 -1.06
N GLN A 68 -13.54 5.97 0.23
CA GLN A 68 -13.14 7.07 1.11
C GLN A 68 -11.83 7.74 0.65
N THR A 69 -10.90 6.98 0.11
CA THR A 69 -9.68 7.52 -0.49
C THR A 69 -10.00 8.49 -1.64
N MET A 70 -10.97 8.16 -2.49
CA MET A 70 -11.42 9.08 -3.54
C MET A 70 -12.01 10.38 -2.98
N PHE A 71 -12.81 10.33 -1.90
CA PHE A 71 -13.32 11.53 -1.25
C PHE A 71 -12.21 12.43 -0.70
N VAL A 72 -11.18 11.82 -0.09
CA VAL A 72 -10.01 12.56 0.43
C VAL A 72 -9.28 13.26 -0.72
N TYR A 73 -9.00 12.55 -1.81
CA TYR A 73 -8.33 13.13 -2.98
C TYR A 73 -9.15 14.24 -3.63
N SER A 74 -10.46 14.05 -3.79
CA SER A 74 -11.36 15.09 -4.30
C SER A 74 -11.33 16.33 -3.41
N SER A 75 -11.40 16.16 -2.09
CA SER A 75 -11.37 17.25 -1.13
C SER A 75 -10.03 18.01 -1.17
N LYS A 76 -8.91 17.28 -1.11
CA LYS A 76 -7.57 17.87 -1.13
C LYS A 76 -7.27 18.54 -2.48
N GLY A 77 -7.63 17.91 -3.60
CA GLY A 77 -7.46 18.47 -4.93
C GLY A 77 -8.10 19.85 -5.08
N ARG A 78 -9.28 20.06 -4.50
CA ARG A 78 -9.98 21.37 -4.55
C ARG A 78 -9.51 22.38 -3.51
N ARG A 79 -8.98 21.94 -2.37
CA ARG A 79 -8.56 22.85 -1.29
C ARG A 79 -7.08 23.22 -1.34
N GLU A 80 -6.24 22.33 -1.84
CA GLU A 80 -4.78 22.44 -1.75
C GLU A 80 -4.12 22.67 -3.12
N LEU A 81 -4.86 22.48 -4.22
CA LEU A 81 -4.38 22.72 -5.58
C LEU A 81 -5.14 23.85 -6.26
N PRO A 82 -4.53 24.54 -7.24
CA PRO A 82 -5.18 25.64 -7.96
C PRO A 82 -6.31 25.11 -8.86
N ASN A 83 -7.30 25.98 -9.12
CA ASN A 83 -8.31 25.72 -10.15
C ASN A 83 -7.76 26.09 -11.53
N GLY A 84 -6.91 25.22 -12.07
CA GLY A 84 -6.23 25.42 -13.35
C GLY A 84 -5.60 24.13 -13.83
N HIS A 85 -4.60 24.24 -14.71
CA HIS A 85 -3.90 23.10 -15.32
C HIS A 85 -2.46 22.95 -14.84
N ILE A 86 -1.93 23.96 -14.16
CA ILE A 86 -0.53 24.07 -13.71
C ILE A 86 -0.52 24.24 -12.20
N ILE A 87 0.43 23.58 -11.54
CA ILE A 87 0.69 23.75 -10.10
C ILE A 87 2.04 24.44 -9.95
N ILE A 88 2.09 25.55 -9.24
CA ILE A 88 3.35 26.21 -8.85
C ILE A 88 3.96 25.45 -7.66
N ASP A 89 5.26 25.17 -7.73
CA ASP A 89 5.99 24.40 -6.72
C ASP A 89 7.05 25.24 -6.04
N GLY A 90 6.70 25.76 -4.89
CA GLY A 90 7.58 26.60 -4.08
C GLY A 90 7.55 28.09 -4.45
N PRO A 91 8.41 28.90 -3.86
CA PRO A 91 8.49 30.33 -4.11
C PRO A 91 9.16 30.64 -5.45
N THR A 92 8.92 31.86 -5.95
CA THR A 92 9.68 32.41 -7.05
C THR A 92 11.07 32.84 -6.57
N GLU A 93 12.09 32.43 -7.32
CA GLU A 93 13.49 32.75 -7.04
C GLU A 93 13.93 34.00 -7.84
N ILE A 94 14.63 34.92 -7.16
CA ILE A 94 15.21 36.10 -7.78
C ILE A 94 16.58 35.72 -8.34
N LEU A 95 16.76 35.80 -9.65
CA LEU A 95 17.96 35.37 -10.36
C LEU A 95 18.84 36.53 -10.88
N SER A 96 18.34 37.79 -10.83
CA SER A 96 19.10 38.99 -11.17
C SER A 96 19.05 40.01 -10.06
N ARG A 97 20.04 40.90 -10.03
CA ARG A 97 20.15 41.96 -8.96
C ARG A 97 19.03 42.96 -8.99
N ASP A 98 18.44 43.21 -10.14
CA ASP A 98 17.38 44.20 -10.37
C ASP A 98 15.98 43.59 -10.46
N ASN A 99 15.84 42.28 -10.13
CA ASN A 99 14.60 41.53 -10.20
C ASN A 99 13.99 41.39 -11.62
N SER A 100 14.75 41.69 -12.67
CA SER A 100 14.29 41.57 -14.06
C SER A 100 14.27 40.16 -14.58
N PHE A 101 14.97 39.24 -13.92
CA PHE A 101 15.05 37.82 -14.28
C PHE A 101 14.74 36.95 -13.05
N LEU A 102 13.69 36.15 -13.18
CA LEU A 102 13.14 35.31 -12.12
C LEU A 102 13.09 33.85 -12.57
N GLY A 103 12.92 32.95 -11.62
CA GLY A 103 12.69 31.53 -11.87
C GLY A 103 11.65 30.95 -10.92
N THR A 104 10.90 29.97 -11.38
CA THR A 104 9.98 29.18 -10.56
C THR A 104 9.86 27.75 -11.07
N HIS A 105 9.36 26.87 -10.23
CA HIS A 105 9.04 25.50 -10.64
C HIS A 105 7.53 25.34 -10.83
N ILE A 106 7.15 24.60 -11.86
CA ILE A 106 5.76 24.23 -12.12
C ILE A 106 5.63 22.73 -12.28
N TYR A 107 4.44 22.23 -12.02
CA TYR A 107 4.03 20.89 -12.43
C TYR A 107 2.99 20.96 -13.54
N THR A 108 3.18 20.15 -14.57
CA THR A 108 2.22 19.93 -15.66
C THR A 108 1.96 18.44 -15.83
N THR A 109 0.77 18.06 -16.28
CA THR A 109 0.39 16.66 -16.53
C THR A 109 1.38 15.96 -17.46
N LEU A 110 1.79 14.74 -17.15
CA LEU A 110 2.51 13.87 -18.08
C LEU A 110 1.63 13.58 -19.32
N PRO A 111 2.19 13.63 -20.53
CA PRO A 111 1.39 13.49 -21.76
C PRO A 111 1.19 12.03 -22.21
N GLY A 112 1.16 11.08 -21.30
CA GLY A 112 1.04 9.65 -21.56
C GLY A 112 -0.11 8.98 -20.82
N VAL A 113 0.08 7.73 -20.45
CA VAL A 113 -0.88 6.89 -19.72
C VAL A 113 -0.30 6.41 -18.39
N ALA A 114 -1.12 6.39 -17.33
CA ALA A 114 -0.82 5.76 -16.05
C ALA A 114 -1.19 4.27 -16.14
N VAL A 115 -0.20 3.40 -16.23
CA VAL A 115 -0.37 1.95 -16.21
C VAL A 115 -0.32 1.48 -14.76
N GLN A 116 -1.40 0.88 -14.29
CA GLN A 116 -1.51 0.35 -12.93
C GLN A 116 -1.49 -1.17 -12.96
N ILE A 117 -0.45 -1.77 -12.39
CA ILE A 117 -0.33 -3.22 -12.23
C ILE A 117 -0.54 -3.54 -10.75
N ASN A 118 -1.72 -4.04 -10.41
CA ASN A 118 -2.20 -4.12 -9.04
C ASN A 118 -2.05 -5.52 -8.46
N ALA A 119 -1.89 -5.60 -7.12
CA ALA A 119 -1.88 -6.82 -6.36
C ALA A 119 -3.29 -7.40 -6.15
N PHE A 120 -3.35 -8.64 -5.66
CA PHE A 120 -4.61 -9.36 -5.48
C PHE A 120 -5.36 -9.01 -4.18
N ASN A 121 -4.66 -8.51 -3.17
CA ASN A 121 -5.15 -8.48 -1.80
C ASN A 121 -6.22 -7.39 -1.54
N PHE A 122 -6.13 -6.25 -2.21
CA PHE A 122 -7.11 -5.16 -2.16
C PHE A 122 -7.52 -4.73 -3.57
N PRO A 123 -8.37 -5.54 -4.26
CA PRO A 123 -8.67 -5.35 -5.68
C PRO A 123 -9.42 -4.06 -6.01
N VAL A 124 -10.16 -3.48 -5.08
CA VAL A 124 -10.87 -2.21 -5.26
C VAL A 124 -10.00 -1.05 -4.76
N TRP A 125 -9.56 -1.08 -3.52
CA TRP A 125 -8.75 -0.03 -2.94
C TRP A 125 -7.44 0.17 -3.69
N GLY A 126 -6.69 -0.89 -3.97
CA GLY A 126 -5.40 -0.81 -4.67
C GLY A 126 -5.50 -0.20 -6.07
N MET A 127 -6.66 -0.32 -6.73
CA MET A 127 -6.94 0.40 -7.98
C MET A 127 -7.31 1.86 -7.71
N LEU A 128 -8.22 2.13 -6.78
CA LEU A 128 -8.76 3.48 -6.54
C LEU A 128 -7.73 4.44 -5.95
N GLU A 129 -6.79 3.95 -5.11
CA GLU A 129 -5.72 4.78 -4.53
C GLU A 129 -4.74 5.32 -5.58
N LYS A 130 -4.56 4.60 -6.69
CA LYS A 130 -3.73 5.02 -7.83
C LYS A 130 -4.53 5.79 -8.88
N PHE A 131 -5.78 5.39 -9.09
CA PHE A 131 -6.67 6.05 -10.05
C PHE A 131 -7.00 7.50 -9.66
N ALA A 132 -7.36 7.74 -8.39
CA ALA A 132 -7.77 9.07 -7.97
C ALA A 132 -6.67 10.14 -8.18
N PRO A 133 -5.41 9.95 -7.75
CA PRO A 133 -4.36 10.94 -7.97
C PRO A 133 -3.97 11.07 -9.46
N SER A 134 -3.91 9.97 -10.24
CA SER A 134 -3.60 10.03 -11.68
C SER A 134 -4.67 10.79 -12.47
N PHE A 135 -5.94 10.55 -12.15
CA PHE A 135 -7.06 11.24 -12.77
C PHE A 135 -7.06 12.75 -12.44
N ILE A 136 -6.83 13.12 -11.17
CA ILE A 136 -6.73 14.54 -10.77
C ILE A 136 -5.54 15.22 -11.45
N ALA A 137 -4.41 14.52 -11.59
CA ALA A 137 -3.28 15.01 -12.38
C ALA A 137 -3.61 15.21 -13.86
N GLY A 138 -4.65 14.57 -14.38
CA GLY A 138 -5.08 14.64 -15.78
C GLY A 138 -4.49 13.53 -16.66
N MET A 139 -4.08 12.42 -16.04
CA MET A 139 -3.48 11.27 -16.73
C MET A 139 -4.50 10.14 -16.88
N PRO A 140 -4.81 9.67 -18.11
CA PRO A 140 -5.68 8.51 -18.31
C PRO A 140 -5.05 7.25 -17.71
N THR A 141 -5.88 6.30 -17.32
CA THR A 141 -5.44 5.12 -16.58
C THR A 141 -5.75 3.83 -17.34
N LEU A 142 -4.76 2.94 -17.38
CA LEU A 142 -4.88 1.57 -17.86
C LEU A 142 -4.64 0.60 -16.70
N VAL A 143 -5.68 -0.10 -16.26
CA VAL A 143 -5.66 -0.99 -15.09
C VAL A 143 -5.39 -2.42 -15.49
N LYS A 144 -4.38 -3.03 -14.90
CA LYS A 144 -4.06 -4.46 -14.99
C LYS A 144 -4.18 -5.10 -13.60
N PRO A 145 -5.32 -5.70 -13.25
CA PRO A 145 -5.50 -6.36 -11.96
C PRO A 145 -4.73 -7.68 -11.88
N ALA A 146 -4.47 -8.15 -10.67
CA ALA A 146 -3.99 -9.50 -10.43
C ALA A 146 -5.07 -10.54 -10.75
N THR A 147 -4.67 -11.68 -11.31
CA THR A 147 -5.59 -12.72 -11.77
C THR A 147 -6.51 -13.26 -10.68
N PRO A 148 -6.04 -13.59 -9.45
CA PRO A 148 -6.88 -14.25 -8.44
C PRO A 148 -8.10 -13.43 -7.98
N SER A 149 -8.03 -12.11 -8.04
CA SER A 149 -9.10 -11.19 -7.60
C SER A 149 -9.56 -10.21 -8.69
N GLY A 150 -9.06 -10.37 -9.91
CA GLY A 150 -9.28 -9.45 -11.02
C GLY A 150 -10.76 -9.24 -11.40
N TYR A 151 -11.62 -10.21 -11.11
CA TYR A 151 -13.07 -10.10 -11.34
C TYR A 151 -13.73 -9.03 -10.46
N VAL A 152 -13.21 -8.78 -9.25
CA VAL A 152 -13.70 -7.71 -8.37
C VAL A 152 -13.30 -6.33 -8.94
N THR A 153 -12.03 -6.19 -9.35
CA THR A 153 -11.56 -4.97 -10.02
C THR A 153 -12.32 -4.71 -11.32
N ALA A 154 -12.57 -5.76 -12.10
CA ALA A 154 -13.34 -5.65 -13.36
C ALA A 154 -14.77 -5.16 -13.11
N ALA A 155 -15.43 -5.63 -12.06
CA ALA A 155 -16.76 -5.16 -11.67
C ALA A 155 -16.71 -3.68 -11.24
N ALA A 156 -15.71 -3.28 -10.46
CA ALA A 156 -15.53 -1.88 -10.07
C ALA A 156 -15.30 -0.97 -11.30
N VAL A 157 -14.42 -1.35 -12.22
CA VAL A 157 -14.18 -0.61 -13.47
C VAL A 157 -15.45 -0.53 -14.34
N ARG A 158 -16.20 -1.63 -14.45
CA ARG A 158 -17.48 -1.63 -15.17
C ARG A 158 -18.45 -0.61 -14.56
N LEU A 159 -18.66 -0.62 -13.25
CA LEU A 159 -19.50 0.37 -12.56
C LEU A 159 -19.01 1.80 -12.81
N MET A 160 -17.70 2.04 -12.74
CA MET A 160 -17.11 3.36 -13.01
C MET A 160 -17.43 3.84 -14.43
N LEU A 161 -17.35 2.97 -15.44
CA LEU A 161 -17.66 3.30 -16.83
C LEU A 161 -19.17 3.47 -17.06
N GLU A 162 -20.00 2.61 -16.49
CA GLU A 162 -21.48 2.69 -16.57
C GLU A 162 -22.04 3.96 -15.91
N SER A 163 -21.32 4.56 -14.98
CA SER A 163 -21.72 5.83 -14.35
C SER A 163 -21.90 6.99 -15.33
N GLY A 164 -21.23 6.94 -16.49
CA GLY A 164 -21.17 8.04 -17.45
C GLY A 164 -20.45 9.31 -16.97
N ILE A 165 -19.83 9.27 -15.77
CA ILE A 165 -19.11 10.42 -15.18
C ILE A 165 -17.75 10.64 -15.83
N LEU A 166 -17.09 9.55 -16.21
CA LEU A 166 -15.72 9.57 -16.72
C LEU A 166 -15.66 10.06 -18.17
N PRO A 167 -14.72 10.96 -18.50
CA PRO A 167 -14.44 11.30 -19.90
C PRO A 167 -14.00 10.07 -20.71
N GLU A 168 -14.36 10.03 -21.97
CA GLU A 168 -13.98 8.97 -22.90
C GLU A 168 -12.46 8.79 -22.94
N GLY A 169 -12.00 7.53 -22.88
CA GLY A 169 -10.57 7.16 -22.90
C GLY A 169 -9.81 7.37 -21.59
N SER A 170 -10.46 7.89 -20.54
CA SER A 170 -9.78 8.18 -19.27
C SER A 170 -9.54 6.95 -18.39
N LEU A 171 -10.27 5.85 -18.61
CA LEU A 171 -10.11 4.59 -17.88
C LEU A 171 -10.28 3.40 -18.81
N GLN A 172 -9.35 2.47 -18.76
CA GLN A 172 -9.38 1.19 -19.47
C GLN A 172 -8.95 0.04 -18.55
N LEU A 173 -9.38 -1.17 -18.86
CA LEU A 173 -9.05 -2.40 -18.13
C LEU A 173 -8.39 -3.42 -19.06
N ILE A 174 -7.27 -4.00 -18.64
CA ILE A 174 -6.67 -5.18 -19.22
C ILE A 174 -7.18 -6.43 -18.48
N SER A 175 -7.99 -7.24 -19.14
CA SER A 175 -8.44 -8.54 -18.62
C SER A 175 -7.56 -9.63 -19.19
N GLY A 176 -6.63 -10.15 -18.39
CA GLY A 176 -5.68 -11.19 -18.80
C GLY A 176 -4.21 -10.83 -18.61
N SER A 177 -3.29 -11.45 -19.37
CA SER A 177 -1.85 -11.21 -19.27
C SER A 177 -1.45 -9.85 -19.83
N ALA A 178 -0.50 -9.18 -19.17
CA ALA A 178 0.10 -7.92 -19.65
C ALA A 178 1.07 -8.12 -20.82
N ARG A 179 1.53 -9.36 -21.08
CA ARG A 179 2.44 -9.73 -22.20
C ARG A 179 3.46 -8.65 -22.55
N ASP A 180 3.30 -8.02 -23.72
CA ASP A 180 4.12 -6.99 -24.32
C ASP A 180 3.74 -5.55 -23.93
N LEU A 181 2.95 -5.36 -22.88
CA LEU A 181 2.48 -4.03 -22.45
C LEU A 181 3.62 -3.02 -22.30
N LEU A 182 4.73 -3.44 -21.66
CA LEU A 182 5.87 -2.57 -21.41
C LEU A 182 6.65 -2.20 -22.69
N ASP A 183 6.53 -3.00 -23.77
CA ASP A 183 7.16 -2.72 -25.06
C ASP A 183 6.60 -1.46 -25.73
N HIS A 184 5.38 -1.05 -25.38
CA HIS A 184 4.65 0.07 -25.97
C HIS A 184 4.74 1.36 -25.16
N LEU A 185 5.42 1.35 -24.00
CA LEU A 185 5.56 2.51 -23.10
C LEU A 185 6.81 3.34 -23.45
N ASP A 186 6.74 4.64 -23.14
CA ASP A 186 7.87 5.54 -23.29
C ASP A 186 7.92 6.60 -22.15
N HIS A 187 8.80 7.60 -22.29
CA HIS A 187 9.04 8.66 -21.30
C HIS A 187 7.80 9.47 -20.89
N ARG A 188 6.71 9.39 -21.66
CA ARG A 188 5.43 10.05 -21.35
C ARG A 188 4.63 9.32 -20.28
N ASP A 189 4.89 8.04 -20.09
CA ASP A 189 4.05 7.13 -19.31
C ASP A 189 4.58 6.93 -17.88
N HIS A 190 3.69 6.45 -17.03
CA HIS A 190 4.00 6.09 -15.66
C HIS A 190 3.48 4.69 -15.35
N VAL A 191 4.33 3.82 -14.87
CA VAL A 191 3.96 2.51 -14.33
C VAL A 191 3.91 2.58 -12.81
N ALA A 192 2.75 2.31 -12.23
CA ALA A 192 2.55 2.11 -10.80
C ALA A 192 2.30 0.61 -10.54
N PHE A 193 3.20 -0.02 -9.83
CA PHE A 193 3.19 -1.45 -9.55
C PHE A 193 3.02 -1.73 -8.06
N THR A 194 2.13 -2.68 -7.73
CA THR A 194 2.05 -3.28 -6.38
C THR A 194 2.12 -4.80 -6.51
N GLY A 195 3.07 -5.42 -5.81
CA GLY A 195 3.26 -6.87 -5.85
C GLY A 195 4.58 -7.32 -5.22
N SER A 196 5.13 -8.47 -5.66
CA SER A 196 6.39 -8.98 -5.10
C SER A 196 7.60 -8.17 -5.55
N ALA A 197 8.64 -8.09 -4.69
CA ALA A 197 9.91 -7.44 -5.02
C ALA A 197 10.58 -8.07 -6.25
N ALA A 198 10.47 -9.38 -6.43
CA ALA A 198 11.00 -10.08 -7.60
C ALA A 198 10.31 -9.61 -8.90
N THR A 199 8.98 -9.50 -8.88
CA THR A 199 8.22 -8.96 -10.03
C THR A 199 8.55 -7.49 -10.26
N ALA A 200 8.64 -6.67 -9.21
CA ALA A 200 9.05 -5.26 -9.32
C ALA A 200 10.42 -5.13 -9.99
N ALA A 201 11.39 -5.96 -9.58
CA ALA A 201 12.73 -5.97 -10.19
C ALA A 201 12.67 -6.35 -11.67
N THR A 202 11.91 -7.39 -12.04
CA THR A 202 11.72 -7.82 -13.44
C THR A 202 11.12 -6.72 -14.30
N LEU A 203 10.03 -6.09 -13.84
CA LEU A 203 9.36 -5.02 -14.60
C LEU A 203 10.23 -3.76 -14.70
N ARG A 204 10.90 -3.37 -13.62
CA ARG A 204 11.79 -2.20 -13.60
C ARG A 204 13.02 -2.39 -14.47
N SER A 205 13.55 -3.61 -14.57
CA SER A 205 14.71 -3.93 -15.42
C SER A 205 14.34 -4.19 -16.88
N HIS A 206 13.08 -4.08 -17.25
CA HIS A 206 12.64 -4.24 -18.63
C HIS A 206 13.37 -3.23 -19.54
N GLU A 207 13.92 -3.71 -20.67
CA GLU A 207 14.76 -2.91 -21.56
C GLU A 207 14.10 -1.60 -21.96
N ASN A 208 12.82 -1.63 -22.33
CA ASN A 208 12.07 -0.47 -22.76
C ASN A 208 11.86 0.56 -21.64
N VAL A 209 11.61 0.07 -20.40
CA VAL A 209 11.47 0.92 -19.20
C VAL A 209 12.77 1.69 -18.95
N LEU A 210 13.90 1.00 -18.97
CA LEU A 210 15.22 1.59 -18.75
C LEU A 210 15.61 2.53 -19.89
N LYS A 211 15.51 2.06 -21.15
CA LYS A 211 15.99 2.78 -22.33
C LYS A 211 15.22 4.06 -22.61
N ASN A 212 13.91 4.03 -22.40
CA ASN A 212 13.03 5.16 -22.68
C ASN A 212 12.71 6.01 -21.45
N GLY A 213 13.28 5.68 -20.29
CA GLY A 213 13.07 6.46 -19.06
C GLY A 213 11.62 6.49 -18.61
N VAL A 214 10.88 5.38 -18.78
CA VAL A 214 9.50 5.24 -18.28
C VAL A 214 9.50 5.42 -16.77
N ARG A 215 8.65 6.27 -16.23
CA ARG A 215 8.53 6.43 -14.78
C ARG A 215 7.98 5.16 -14.17
N PHE A 216 8.61 4.71 -13.09
CA PHE A 216 8.25 3.46 -12.43
C PHE A 216 8.20 3.64 -10.92
N THR A 217 7.01 3.51 -10.35
CA THR A 217 6.79 3.49 -8.90
C THR A 217 6.41 2.07 -8.49
N ALA A 218 7.03 1.56 -7.43
CA ALA A 218 6.71 0.24 -6.89
C ALA A 218 6.43 0.30 -5.39
N GLU A 219 5.38 -0.40 -5.00
CA GLU A 219 5.17 -0.91 -3.66
C GLU A 219 5.39 -2.42 -3.70
N ALA A 220 6.31 -2.92 -2.87
CA ALA A 220 6.74 -4.32 -2.93
C ALA A 220 6.75 -5.00 -1.56
N ASP A 221 7.47 -6.12 -1.44
CA ASP A 221 7.59 -6.92 -0.22
C ASP A 221 7.94 -6.08 1.01
N SER A 222 7.37 -6.43 2.15
CA SER A 222 7.67 -5.72 3.38
C SER A 222 7.72 -6.64 4.59
N LEU A 223 8.83 -6.58 5.33
CA LEU A 223 8.98 -7.23 6.63
C LEU A 223 8.74 -6.21 7.75
N ASN A 224 7.50 -5.73 7.81
CA ASN A 224 7.10 -4.71 8.77
C ASN A 224 7.34 -5.17 10.20
N ALA A 225 7.83 -4.25 11.03
CA ALA A 225 8.12 -4.49 12.42
C ALA A 225 7.09 -3.83 13.33
N ALA A 226 6.71 -4.51 14.42
CA ALA A 226 6.10 -3.89 15.58
C ALA A 226 7.07 -4.03 16.75
N ILE A 227 7.49 -2.92 17.31
CA ILE A 227 8.50 -2.85 18.36
C ILE A 227 7.82 -2.50 19.67
N LEU A 228 8.00 -3.33 20.69
CA LEU A 228 7.57 -3.05 22.04
C LEU A 228 8.66 -2.29 22.77
N GLY A 229 8.40 -1.07 23.24
CA GLY A 229 9.38 -0.24 23.91
C GLY A 229 9.91 -0.87 25.22
N GLU A 230 11.14 -0.57 25.59
CA GLU A 230 11.77 -1.08 26.83
C GLU A 230 11.10 -0.54 28.10
N ASP A 231 10.31 0.53 27.98
CA ASP A 231 9.48 1.11 29.05
C ASP A 231 8.19 0.34 29.32
N VAL A 232 7.85 -0.66 28.48
CA VAL A 232 6.61 -1.42 28.57
C VAL A 232 6.82 -2.70 29.38
N THR A 233 5.93 -2.91 30.35
CA THR A 233 5.87 -4.14 31.15
C THR A 233 4.55 -4.87 30.87
N GLU A 234 4.45 -6.15 31.26
CA GLU A 234 3.26 -6.98 31.07
C GLU A 234 1.97 -6.34 31.64
N ASP A 235 2.10 -5.61 32.76
CA ASP A 235 0.98 -4.95 33.42
C ASP A 235 0.61 -3.59 32.83
N SER A 236 1.38 -3.07 31.89
CA SER A 236 1.12 -1.75 31.29
C SER A 236 0.05 -1.81 30.20
N PRO A 237 -0.76 -0.74 30.03
CA PRO A 237 -1.77 -0.69 28.97
C PRO A 237 -1.20 -0.85 27.55
N GLU A 238 0.04 -0.47 27.36
CA GLU A 238 0.78 -0.59 26.09
C GLU A 238 0.98 -2.05 25.69
N PHE A 239 1.16 -2.95 26.67
CA PHE A 239 1.29 -4.39 26.40
C PHE A 239 0.01 -4.94 25.76
N GLU A 240 -1.16 -4.67 26.35
CA GLU A 240 -2.44 -5.09 25.77
C GLU A 240 -2.69 -4.45 24.39
N ALA A 241 -2.32 -3.17 24.21
CA ALA A 241 -2.40 -2.50 22.92
C ALA A 241 -1.50 -3.16 21.87
N TYR A 242 -0.31 -3.60 22.27
CA TYR A 242 0.63 -4.34 21.42
C TYR A 242 0.07 -5.69 20.97
N ILE A 243 -0.38 -6.51 21.92
CA ILE A 243 -0.99 -7.82 21.62
C ILE A 243 -2.21 -7.67 20.70
N LYS A 244 -3.04 -6.66 20.94
CA LYS A 244 -4.19 -6.35 20.08
C LYS A 244 -3.75 -5.95 18.68
N ALA A 245 -2.71 -5.13 18.55
CA ALA A 245 -2.18 -4.71 17.25
C ALA A 245 -1.63 -5.91 16.46
N LEU A 246 -0.81 -6.75 17.08
CA LEU A 246 -0.30 -7.97 16.45
C LEU A 246 -1.43 -8.89 15.99
N PHE A 247 -2.43 -9.12 16.86
CA PHE A 247 -3.59 -9.95 16.54
C PHE A 247 -4.34 -9.43 15.30
N ILE A 248 -4.64 -8.13 15.24
CA ILE A 248 -5.34 -7.53 14.12
C ILE A 248 -4.51 -7.67 12.83
N GLU A 249 -3.22 -7.38 12.91
CA GLU A 249 -2.34 -7.37 11.75
C GLU A 249 -2.13 -8.76 11.14
N MET A 250 -2.02 -9.79 11.96
CA MET A 250 -1.84 -11.15 11.46
C MET A 250 -3.13 -11.82 10.99
N THR A 251 -4.31 -11.37 11.43
CA THR A 251 -5.59 -12.04 11.15
C THR A 251 -6.49 -11.31 10.17
N ALA A 252 -6.41 -9.99 10.07
CA ALA A 252 -7.14 -9.21 9.07
C ALA A 252 -6.73 -9.65 7.67
N LYS A 253 -7.72 -9.95 6.81
CA LYS A 253 -7.51 -10.50 5.46
C LYS A 253 -6.65 -11.79 5.45
N ALA A 254 -6.71 -12.59 6.54
CA ALA A 254 -5.81 -13.73 6.78
C ALA A 254 -4.32 -13.35 6.61
N GLY A 255 -3.93 -12.17 7.09
CA GLY A 255 -2.56 -11.67 7.02
C GLY A 255 -2.06 -11.29 5.63
N GLN A 256 -2.90 -11.35 4.60
CA GLN A 256 -2.55 -10.99 3.21
C GLN A 256 -2.57 -9.46 3.01
N LYS A 257 -1.76 -8.77 3.79
CA LYS A 257 -1.60 -7.31 3.77
C LYS A 257 -0.13 -6.96 3.57
N CYS A 258 0.16 -6.04 2.67
CA CYS A 258 1.51 -5.50 2.50
C CYS A 258 2.06 -4.84 3.78
N THR A 259 1.16 -4.30 4.60
CA THR A 259 1.47 -3.65 5.87
C THR A 259 1.41 -4.58 7.09
N ALA A 260 1.05 -5.86 6.96
CA ALA A 260 0.96 -6.76 8.11
C ALA A 260 2.28 -6.85 8.88
N VAL A 261 2.20 -6.93 10.19
CA VAL A 261 3.38 -7.16 11.04
C VAL A 261 3.92 -8.57 10.77
N ARG A 262 5.18 -8.64 10.35
CA ARG A 262 5.90 -9.91 10.15
C ARG A 262 6.89 -10.19 11.28
N ARG A 263 7.42 -9.11 11.89
CA ARG A 263 8.42 -9.18 12.95
C ARG A 263 7.92 -8.43 14.18
N ALA A 264 7.62 -9.15 15.24
CA ALA A 264 7.35 -8.62 16.55
C ALA A 264 8.68 -8.56 17.32
N ILE A 265 9.21 -7.35 17.53
CA ILE A 265 10.52 -7.10 18.15
C ILE A 265 10.26 -6.64 19.59
N VAL A 266 10.65 -7.44 20.56
CA VAL A 266 10.29 -7.21 21.97
C VAL A 266 11.52 -7.35 22.88
N PRO A 267 11.53 -6.78 24.11
CA PRO A 267 12.56 -7.11 25.09
C PRO A 267 12.71 -8.63 25.24
N THR A 268 13.94 -9.15 25.26
CA THR A 268 14.21 -10.60 25.31
C THR A 268 13.45 -11.30 26.42
N ALA A 269 13.30 -10.65 27.57
CA ALA A 269 12.56 -11.20 28.71
C ALA A 269 11.04 -11.36 28.45
N LEU A 270 10.48 -10.72 27.43
CA LEU A 270 9.05 -10.74 27.10
C LEU A 270 8.72 -11.60 25.87
N VAL A 271 9.69 -12.26 25.24
CA VAL A 271 9.46 -13.06 24.02
C VAL A 271 8.39 -14.12 24.23
N ASP A 272 8.54 -14.96 25.26
CA ASP A 272 7.59 -16.04 25.56
C ASP A 272 6.24 -15.48 26.01
N THR A 273 6.22 -14.46 26.88
CA THR A 273 5.01 -13.79 27.35
C THR A 273 4.18 -13.22 26.20
N VAL A 274 4.83 -12.53 25.26
CA VAL A 274 4.15 -11.98 24.08
C VAL A 274 3.63 -13.08 23.17
N ALA A 275 4.44 -14.10 22.90
CA ALA A 275 4.04 -15.22 22.04
C ALA A 275 2.85 -15.99 22.62
N GLU A 276 2.86 -16.29 23.91
CA GLU A 276 1.79 -16.98 24.62
C GLU A 276 0.50 -16.14 24.69
N ALA A 277 0.60 -14.84 25.02
CA ALA A 277 -0.54 -13.94 25.07
C ALA A 277 -1.21 -13.80 23.69
N LEU A 278 -0.40 -13.68 22.64
CA LEU A 278 -0.90 -13.61 21.27
C LEU A 278 -1.53 -14.93 20.83
N ALA A 279 -0.91 -16.08 21.14
CA ALA A 279 -1.43 -17.41 20.86
C ALA A 279 -2.77 -17.66 21.54
N ALA A 280 -2.88 -17.31 22.83
CA ALA A 280 -4.12 -17.41 23.58
C ALA A 280 -5.25 -16.59 22.93
N ARG A 281 -4.95 -15.35 22.52
CA ARG A 281 -5.91 -14.48 21.85
C ARG A 281 -6.34 -15.02 20.49
N VAL A 282 -5.42 -15.54 19.70
CA VAL A 282 -5.70 -16.16 18.39
C VAL A 282 -6.61 -17.37 18.57
N ASN A 283 -6.27 -18.29 19.50
CA ASN A 283 -7.03 -19.51 19.74
C ASN A 283 -8.44 -19.25 20.30
N ASP A 284 -8.62 -18.15 21.06
CA ASP A 284 -9.94 -17.74 21.58
C ASP A 284 -10.82 -17.04 20.52
N LYS A 285 -10.24 -16.24 19.63
CA LYS A 285 -11.00 -15.31 18.78
C LYS A 285 -11.13 -15.74 17.31
N ILE A 286 -10.24 -16.62 16.82
CA ILE A 286 -10.24 -16.99 15.42
C ILE A 286 -11.04 -18.26 15.16
N VAL A 287 -12.08 -18.10 14.36
CA VAL A 287 -12.91 -19.17 13.80
C VAL A 287 -12.75 -19.14 12.29
N PRO A 288 -11.90 -20.01 11.71
CA PRO A 288 -11.77 -20.09 10.26
C PRO A 288 -13.06 -20.65 9.63
N GLY A 289 -13.49 -20.06 8.51
CA GLY A 289 -14.70 -20.55 7.86
C GLY A 289 -15.14 -19.70 6.64
N ASP A 290 -16.31 -20.01 6.10
CA ASP A 290 -16.89 -19.23 5.01
C ASP A 290 -17.09 -17.77 5.45
N PRO A 291 -16.47 -16.80 4.78
CA PRO A 291 -16.55 -15.39 5.16
C PRO A 291 -17.97 -14.81 5.15
N ARG A 292 -18.93 -15.51 4.53
CA ARG A 292 -20.35 -15.13 4.50
C ARG A 292 -21.18 -15.68 5.66
N SER A 293 -20.63 -16.64 6.41
CA SER A 293 -21.39 -17.37 7.45
C SER A 293 -21.83 -16.49 8.63
N GLY A 294 -21.18 -15.34 8.84
CA GLY A 294 -21.39 -14.49 10.01
C GLY A 294 -20.75 -15.06 11.30
N GLU A 295 -20.37 -16.33 11.33
CA GLU A 295 -19.68 -16.99 12.45
C GLU A 295 -18.17 -17.00 12.28
N ALA A 296 -17.69 -17.07 11.02
CA ALA A 296 -16.27 -17.06 10.70
C ALA A 296 -15.66 -15.67 10.96
N THR A 297 -14.57 -15.63 11.71
CA THR A 297 -13.82 -14.40 11.98
C THR A 297 -12.62 -14.23 11.04
N MET A 298 -12.17 -15.31 10.38
CA MET A 298 -11.12 -15.30 9.37
C MET A 298 -11.48 -16.25 8.22
N GLY A 299 -11.45 -15.75 6.99
CA GLY A 299 -11.65 -16.54 5.79
C GLY A 299 -10.38 -17.24 5.29
N PRO A 300 -10.46 -17.95 4.14
CA PRO A 300 -9.30 -18.57 3.51
C PRO A 300 -8.38 -17.51 2.87
N LEU A 301 -7.18 -17.96 2.49
CA LEU A 301 -6.32 -17.24 1.57
C LEU A 301 -6.98 -17.17 0.18
N VAL A 302 -6.48 -16.29 -0.67
CA VAL A 302 -7.09 -16.01 -1.99
C VAL A 302 -7.12 -17.24 -2.91
N SER A 303 -6.19 -18.18 -2.72
CA SER A 303 -6.09 -19.41 -3.52
C SER A 303 -5.30 -20.50 -2.81
N VAL A 304 -5.38 -21.72 -3.32
CA VAL A 304 -4.54 -22.84 -2.86
C VAL A 304 -3.06 -22.63 -3.19
N ASP A 305 -2.75 -21.94 -4.27
CA ASP A 305 -1.37 -21.59 -4.63
C ASP A 305 -0.79 -20.62 -3.58
N GLN A 306 -1.56 -19.60 -3.19
CA GLN A 306 -1.14 -18.69 -2.12
C GLN A 306 -0.93 -19.43 -0.79
N ARG A 307 -1.77 -20.42 -0.48
CA ARG A 307 -1.57 -21.28 0.69
C ARG A 307 -0.26 -22.05 0.61
N ALA A 308 0.06 -22.61 -0.55
CA ALA A 308 1.32 -23.32 -0.76
C ALA A 308 2.54 -22.41 -0.57
N ASP A 309 2.48 -21.17 -1.08
CA ASP A 309 3.54 -20.19 -0.92
C ASP A 309 3.75 -19.81 0.57
N VAL A 310 2.66 -19.60 1.31
CA VAL A 310 2.73 -19.31 2.75
C VAL A 310 3.30 -20.50 3.53
N ALA A 311 2.86 -21.74 3.21
CA ALA A 311 3.39 -22.95 3.83
C ALA A 311 4.89 -23.11 3.59
N ALA A 312 5.34 -22.93 2.35
CA ALA A 312 6.77 -22.96 2.00
C ALA A 312 7.60 -21.87 2.72
N ALA A 313 7.02 -20.69 2.94
CA ALA A 313 7.67 -19.64 3.72
C ALA A 313 7.78 -20.01 5.20
N VAL A 314 6.73 -20.56 5.80
CA VAL A 314 6.75 -21.06 7.19
C VAL A 314 7.78 -22.18 7.34
N ASP A 315 7.82 -23.13 6.40
CA ASP A 315 8.79 -24.25 6.44
C ASP A 315 10.24 -23.73 6.41
N LYS A 316 10.52 -22.68 5.61
CA LYS A 316 11.84 -22.02 5.60
C LYS A 316 12.17 -21.36 6.94
N LEU A 317 11.20 -20.70 7.56
CA LEU A 317 11.37 -20.08 8.88
C LEU A 317 11.64 -21.13 9.97
N VAL A 318 10.89 -22.24 9.95
CA VAL A 318 11.08 -23.37 10.88
C VAL A 318 12.45 -24.03 10.66
N ALA A 319 12.84 -24.29 9.40
CA ALA A 319 14.14 -24.87 9.07
C ALA A 319 15.31 -23.98 9.52
N ALA A 320 15.11 -22.66 9.59
CA ALA A 320 16.08 -21.70 10.08
C ALA A 320 16.12 -21.56 11.62
N GLY A 321 15.36 -22.34 12.36
CA GLY A 321 15.34 -22.33 13.83
C GLY A 321 14.08 -21.73 14.46
N GLY A 322 13.08 -21.36 13.67
CA GLY A 322 11.79 -20.89 14.17
C GLY A 322 11.05 -21.99 14.93
N LYS A 323 10.64 -21.72 16.16
CA LYS A 323 9.82 -22.62 16.97
C LYS A 323 8.35 -22.23 16.85
N VAL A 324 7.49 -23.15 16.40
CA VAL A 324 6.05 -22.91 16.28
C VAL A 324 5.41 -22.91 17.67
N VAL A 325 4.80 -21.80 18.05
CA VAL A 325 4.05 -21.66 19.31
C VAL A 325 2.60 -22.09 19.09
N THR A 326 2.00 -21.68 17.98
CA THR A 326 0.66 -22.12 17.55
C THR A 326 0.55 -22.06 16.03
N GLY A 327 -0.41 -22.79 15.45
CA GLY A 327 -0.61 -22.86 14.02
C GLY A 327 0.29 -23.87 13.31
N GLY A 328 0.71 -23.54 12.11
CA GLY A 328 1.52 -24.40 11.23
C GLY A 328 0.83 -24.70 9.89
N SER A 329 1.59 -25.28 8.96
CA SER A 329 1.16 -25.45 7.56
C SER A 329 0.12 -26.53 7.34
N ASP A 330 -0.04 -27.50 8.25
CA ASP A 330 -0.80 -28.73 8.00
C ASP A 330 -2.16 -28.82 8.72
N GLN A 331 -2.59 -27.74 9.41
CA GLN A 331 -3.76 -27.83 10.29
C GLN A 331 -5.13 -27.64 9.61
N LEU A 332 -5.19 -27.08 8.40
CA LEU A 332 -6.44 -26.76 7.72
C LEU A 332 -6.39 -27.19 6.26
N GLU A 333 -7.57 -27.48 5.68
CA GLU A 333 -7.71 -27.94 4.29
C GLU A 333 -7.98 -26.77 3.32
N GLY A 334 -7.89 -27.04 2.02
CA GLY A 334 -8.18 -26.09 0.94
C GLY A 334 -7.23 -24.89 0.95
N ALA A 335 -7.78 -23.69 0.84
CA ALA A 335 -7.02 -22.44 0.90
C ALA A 335 -6.95 -21.83 2.31
N PHE A 336 -7.46 -22.52 3.33
CA PHE A 336 -7.34 -22.07 4.72
C PHE A 336 -5.92 -22.25 5.24
N PHE A 337 -5.48 -21.31 6.09
CA PHE A 337 -4.20 -21.36 6.76
C PHE A 337 -4.37 -20.95 8.23
N ALA A 338 -3.85 -21.76 9.15
CA ALA A 338 -3.94 -21.48 10.57
C ALA A 338 -3.05 -20.28 10.93
N PRO A 339 -3.54 -19.32 11.74
CA PRO A 339 -2.68 -18.27 12.27
C PRO A 339 -1.47 -18.87 12.97
N THR A 340 -0.28 -18.49 12.52
CA THR A 340 0.98 -19.12 12.93
C THR A 340 1.90 -18.12 13.62
N ILE A 341 2.32 -18.47 14.83
CA ILE A 341 3.25 -17.68 15.63
C ILE A 341 4.53 -18.48 15.81
N LEU A 342 5.65 -17.85 15.46
CA LEU A 342 6.99 -18.40 15.60
C LEU A 342 7.78 -17.58 16.61
N THR A 343 8.64 -18.24 17.38
CA THR A 343 9.67 -17.59 18.18
C THR A 343 11.04 -18.00 17.69
N PHE A 344 12.03 -17.14 17.87
CA PHE A 344 13.43 -17.39 17.51
C PHE A 344 14.32 -17.10 18.73
N GLU A 345 15.21 -18.03 19.06
CA GLU A 345 16.21 -17.83 20.13
C GLU A 345 17.29 -16.84 19.67
N ASP A 346 17.68 -16.92 18.40
CA ASP A 346 18.63 -16.00 17.77
C ASP A 346 17.85 -14.97 16.93
N ALA A 347 17.77 -13.74 17.42
CA ALA A 347 17.15 -12.63 16.74
C ALA A 347 17.90 -12.23 15.43
N ASP A 348 19.13 -12.66 15.26
CA ASP A 348 19.96 -12.41 14.10
C ASP A 348 19.78 -13.44 12.96
N THR A 349 18.91 -14.42 13.13
CA THR A 349 18.58 -15.39 12.08
C THR A 349 18.13 -14.68 10.80
N ASP A 350 18.88 -14.82 9.71
CA ASP A 350 18.62 -14.14 8.43
C ASP A 350 17.20 -14.36 7.90
N ALA A 351 16.67 -15.58 8.05
CA ALA A 351 15.36 -15.93 7.55
C ALA A 351 14.25 -15.03 8.11
N VAL A 352 14.32 -14.60 9.37
CA VAL A 352 13.34 -13.68 9.99
C VAL A 352 13.32 -12.33 9.29
N HIS A 353 14.45 -11.91 8.73
CA HIS A 353 14.64 -10.63 8.09
C HIS A 353 14.57 -10.68 6.56
N ASP A 354 14.46 -11.88 5.98
CA ASP A 354 14.46 -12.08 4.53
C ASP A 354 13.20 -12.77 3.99
N VAL A 355 12.54 -13.64 4.79
CA VAL A 355 11.38 -14.43 4.34
C VAL A 355 10.08 -13.74 4.71
N GLU A 356 9.32 -13.30 3.72
CA GLU A 356 7.96 -12.82 3.90
C GLU A 356 6.96 -13.97 3.69
N ALA A 357 6.27 -14.37 4.78
CA ALA A 357 5.11 -15.25 4.69
C ALA A 357 3.84 -14.38 4.51
N PHE A 358 3.35 -14.24 3.28
CA PHE A 358 2.22 -13.36 2.94
C PHE A 358 0.88 -14.00 3.33
N GLY A 359 0.72 -14.29 4.62
CA GLY A 359 -0.40 -14.95 5.26
C GLY A 359 -0.47 -14.60 6.76
N PRO A 360 -1.26 -15.33 7.55
CA PRO A 360 -1.46 -15.04 8.97
C PRO A 360 -0.28 -15.55 9.83
N VAL A 361 0.91 -15.00 9.57
CA VAL A 361 2.17 -15.45 10.17
C VAL A 361 2.92 -14.28 10.79
N VAL A 362 3.41 -14.45 12.01
CA VAL A 362 4.27 -13.49 12.71
C VAL A 362 5.42 -14.21 13.42
N SER A 363 6.61 -13.61 13.37
CA SER A 363 7.79 -14.05 14.11
C SER A 363 8.06 -13.11 15.28
N VAL A 364 8.22 -13.66 16.48
CA VAL A 364 8.58 -12.91 17.70
C VAL A 364 10.07 -13.11 17.96
N ILE A 365 10.80 -12.01 18.07
CA ILE A 365 12.25 -11.98 18.32
C ILE A 365 12.58 -11.03 19.45
N GLY A 366 13.63 -11.36 20.21
CA GLY A 366 14.07 -10.59 21.36
C GLY A 366 15.14 -9.56 21.02
N TYR A 367 15.14 -8.42 21.70
CA TYR A 367 16.23 -7.46 21.70
C TYR A 367 16.77 -7.24 23.13
N THR A 368 18.05 -6.85 23.26
CA THR A 368 18.72 -6.66 24.55
C THR A 368 18.59 -5.25 25.10
N ASP A 369 18.59 -4.25 24.22
CA ASP A 369 18.47 -2.82 24.53
C ASP A 369 17.94 -2.05 23.32
N THR A 370 17.67 -0.76 23.48
CA THR A 370 17.13 0.09 22.43
C THR A 370 18.03 0.10 21.17
N ASP A 371 19.35 0.12 21.28
CA ASP A 371 20.25 0.11 20.12
C ASP A 371 20.14 -1.18 19.32
N ASP A 372 19.96 -2.30 20.02
CA ASP A 372 19.72 -3.59 19.39
C ASP A 372 18.35 -3.64 18.70
N ALA A 373 17.31 -3.09 19.31
CA ALA A 373 15.98 -2.99 18.68
C ALA A 373 16.04 -2.16 17.39
N LEU A 374 16.75 -1.02 17.39
CA LEU A 374 16.97 -0.18 16.21
C LEU A 374 17.70 -0.94 15.09
N ARG A 375 18.74 -1.68 15.45
CA ARG A 375 19.49 -2.52 14.53
C ARG A 375 18.63 -3.62 13.90
N LEU A 376 17.86 -4.34 14.71
CA LEU A 376 16.97 -5.40 14.24
C LEU A 376 15.84 -4.85 13.34
N ALA A 377 15.29 -3.70 13.67
CA ALA A 377 14.28 -3.05 12.83
C ALA A 377 14.83 -2.75 11.43
N ALA A 378 16.05 -2.20 11.34
CA ALA A 378 16.73 -1.86 10.08
C ALA A 378 17.07 -3.08 9.20
N ARG A 379 17.21 -4.29 9.79
CA ARG A 379 17.52 -5.53 9.04
C ARG A 379 16.43 -5.94 8.04
N GLY A 380 15.22 -5.38 8.09
CA GLY A 380 14.22 -5.57 7.05
C GLY A 380 14.60 -5.03 5.67
N LYS A 381 15.72 -4.30 5.56
CA LYS A 381 16.25 -3.75 4.29
C LYS A 381 15.28 -2.79 3.58
N GLY A 382 14.44 -2.14 4.34
CA GLY A 382 13.35 -1.30 3.86
C GLY A 382 11.98 -1.95 4.10
N SER A 383 11.05 -1.18 4.63
CA SER A 383 9.69 -1.64 4.95
C SER A 383 8.67 -0.52 4.70
N LEU A 384 7.41 -0.91 4.52
CA LEU A 384 6.30 0.03 4.36
C LEU A 384 5.99 0.75 5.67
N VAL A 385 6.03 0.03 6.79
CA VAL A 385 5.68 0.58 8.09
C VAL A 385 6.42 -0.11 9.24
N ALA A 386 6.75 0.65 10.28
CA ALA A 386 7.02 0.11 11.60
C ALA A 386 6.14 0.79 12.64
N SER A 387 5.66 0.01 13.63
CA SER A 387 5.05 0.57 14.84
C SER A 387 6.02 0.49 16.00
N VAL A 388 6.00 1.52 16.84
CA VAL A 388 6.68 1.54 18.13
C VAL A 388 5.64 1.78 19.20
N ILE A 389 5.51 0.85 20.14
CA ILE A 389 4.56 0.93 21.22
C ILE A 389 5.34 1.31 22.49
N THR A 390 5.17 2.56 22.92
CA THR A 390 5.90 3.16 24.04
C THR A 390 5.11 4.34 24.59
N HIS A 391 5.18 4.57 25.88
CA HIS A 391 4.65 5.78 26.51
C HIS A 391 5.74 6.85 26.75
N SER A 392 6.99 6.59 26.33
CA SER A 392 8.10 7.52 26.44
C SER A 392 8.26 8.37 25.16
N PRO A 393 8.04 9.68 25.22
CA PRO A 393 8.32 10.59 24.08
C PRO A 393 9.80 10.58 23.65
N GLU A 394 10.71 10.34 24.58
CA GLU A 394 12.16 10.27 24.32
C GLU A 394 12.51 9.04 23.47
N LEU A 395 11.93 7.87 23.82
CA LEU A 395 12.08 6.67 23.03
C LEU A 395 11.45 6.86 21.64
N ALA A 396 10.24 7.43 21.55
CA ALA A 396 9.58 7.71 20.27
C ALA A 396 10.46 8.59 19.38
N ALA A 397 11.06 9.66 19.92
CA ALA A 397 11.99 10.54 19.19
C ALA A 397 13.25 9.79 18.75
N THR A 398 13.80 8.92 19.61
CA THR A 398 14.98 8.08 19.30
C THR A 398 14.69 7.14 18.14
N TYR A 399 13.56 6.45 18.16
CA TYR A 399 13.15 5.59 17.05
C TYR A 399 12.93 6.38 15.75
N ALA A 400 12.19 7.51 15.82
CA ALA A 400 11.95 8.34 14.64
C ALA A 400 13.26 8.79 13.97
N HIS A 401 14.24 9.21 14.74
CA HIS A 401 15.52 9.68 14.23
C HIS A 401 16.35 8.54 13.58
N ASN A 402 16.38 7.36 14.22
CA ASN A 402 17.34 6.32 13.85
C ASN A 402 16.78 5.32 12.81
N ILE A 403 15.48 5.05 12.79
CA ILE A 403 14.91 4.09 11.84
C ILE A 403 13.98 4.72 10.79
N GLY A 404 13.71 6.02 10.84
CA GLY A 404 12.83 6.69 9.87
C GLY A 404 13.24 6.46 8.41
N ALA A 405 14.55 6.44 8.12
CA ALA A 405 15.07 6.22 6.76
C ALA A 405 14.89 4.78 6.23
N PHE A 406 14.53 3.84 7.10
CA PHE A 406 14.31 2.43 6.71
C PHE A 406 12.83 2.08 6.48
N HIS A 407 11.92 3.01 6.72
CA HIS A 407 10.48 2.78 6.69
C HIS A 407 9.76 3.89 5.93
N GLY A 408 8.73 3.54 5.21
CA GLY A 408 7.85 4.54 4.57
C GLY A 408 6.99 5.29 5.59
N ARG A 409 6.63 4.64 6.68
CA ARG A 409 5.83 5.21 7.77
C ARG A 409 6.27 4.67 9.13
N LEU A 410 6.35 5.54 10.13
CA LEU A 410 6.45 5.17 11.52
C LEU A 410 5.11 5.46 12.22
N HIS A 411 4.60 4.49 12.95
CA HIS A 411 3.38 4.57 13.72
C HIS A 411 3.71 4.41 15.20
N PHE A 412 3.44 5.44 15.99
CA PHE A 412 3.59 5.40 17.45
C PHE A 412 2.23 5.13 18.06
N LEU A 413 2.20 4.31 19.11
CA LEU A 413 0.98 3.91 19.79
C LEU A 413 1.24 3.83 21.29
N ASP A 414 0.37 4.44 22.08
CA ASP A 414 0.34 4.34 23.52
C ASP A 414 -1.09 4.26 24.09
N ARG A 415 -1.22 4.36 25.42
CA ARG A 415 -2.51 4.33 26.11
C ARG A 415 -3.44 5.48 25.72
N ASP A 416 -2.91 6.62 25.31
CA ASP A 416 -3.68 7.84 25.09
C ASP A 416 -4.37 7.80 23.71
N ASP A 417 -3.76 7.18 22.71
CA ASP A 417 -4.31 7.04 21.36
C ASP A 417 -4.77 5.65 20.97
N ALA A 418 -4.62 4.64 21.83
CA ALA A 418 -5.00 3.25 21.55
C ALA A 418 -6.46 3.03 21.12
N LYS A 419 -7.37 4.00 21.42
CA LYS A 419 -8.79 3.96 21.01
C LYS A 419 -9.08 4.75 19.74
N THR A 420 -8.24 5.69 19.39
CA THR A 420 -8.44 6.63 18.28
C THR A 420 -7.53 6.37 17.09
N SER A 421 -6.43 5.67 17.32
CA SER A 421 -5.49 5.25 16.29
C SER A 421 -6.17 4.38 15.23
N THR A 422 -5.84 4.63 13.97
CA THR A 422 -6.30 3.80 12.84
C THR A 422 -5.52 2.47 12.71
N GLY A 423 -4.45 2.33 13.49
CA GLY A 423 -3.64 1.12 13.59
C GLY A 423 -2.47 1.06 12.62
N HIS A 424 -1.61 0.09 12.88
CA HIS A 424 -0.37 -0.18 12.14
C HIS A 424 -0.59 -0.31 10.63
N GLY A 425 -1.55 -1.15 10.25
CA GLY A 425 -1.76 -1.58 8.87
C GLY A 425 -2.65 -0.66 8.02
N SER A 426 -3.02 0.54 8.50
CA SER A 426 -3.94 1.42 7.79
C SER A 426 -3.20 2.58 7.12
N PRO A 427 -2.84 2.51 5.84
CA PRO A 427 -2.31 3.65 5.13
C PRO A 427 -3.43 4.67 4.89
N LEU A 428 -3.21 5.89 5.32
CA LEU A 428 -4.17 6.97 5.16
C LEU A 428 -3.83 7.77 3.90
N PRO A 429 -4.82 8.15 3.08
CA PRO A 429 -4.57 8.89 1.84
C PRO A 429 -3.95 10.28 2.06
N HIS A 430 -3.96 10.79 3.29
CA HIS A 430 -3.31 12.04 3.68
C HIS A 430 -1.79 11.93 3.79
N LEU A 431 -1.29 10.74 4.09
CA LEU A 431 0.12 10.44 4.34
C LEU A 431 0.67 9.55 3.24
N VAL A 432 1.99 9.62 3.02
CA VAL A 432 2.65 8.76 2.05
C VAL A 432 2.53 7.29 2.46
N HIS A 433 2.34 6.43 1.47
CA HIS A 433 2.44 5.00 1.55
C HIS A 433 3.50 4.52 0.55
N GLY A 434 4.30 3.58 0.95
CA GLY A 434 5.46 3.11 0.21
C GLY A 434 6.60 2.85 1.19
N GLY A 435 7.79 2.64 0.70
CA GLY A 435 8.94 2.42 1.55
C GLY A 435 10.23 2.25 0.78
N PRO A 436 11.38 2.48 1.43
CA PRO A 436 12.68 2.37 0.81
C PRO A 436 13.06 0.91 0.53
N GLY A 437 14.12 0.72 -0.23
CA GLY A 437 14.81 -0.54 -0.44
C GLY A 437 13.88 -1.65 -0.94
N ARG A 438 13.77 -2.74 -0.18
CA ARG A 438 12.94 -3.91 -0.47
C ARG A 438 11.46 -3.57 -0.68
N ALA A 439 10.93 -2.55 0.01
CA ALA A 439 9.56 -2.10 -0.15
C ALA A 439 9.27 -1.41 -1.49
N GLY A 440 10.25 -1.32 -2.38
CA GLY A 440 10.09 -0.87 -3.76
C GLY A 440 10.70 0.49 -4.06
N GLY A 441 10.98 1.32 -3.08
CA GLY A 441 11.54 2.66 -3.24
C GLY A 441 10.58 3.69 -3.83
N GLY A 442 9.29 3.35 -3.93
CA GLY A 442 8.24 4.24 -4.41
C GLY A 442 7.47 4.93 -3.29
N GLU A 443 6.73 5.95 -3.67
CA GLU A 443 5.74 6.61 -2.83
C GLU A 443 4.38 6.61 -3.52
N GLU A 444 3.35 6.31 -2.77
CA GLU A 444 1.94 6.40 -3.18
C GLU A 444 1.17 7.19 -2.12
N LEU A 445 -0.09 7.52 -2.39
CA LEU A 445 -0.92 8.34 -1.50
C LEU A 445 -0.27 9.71 -1.18
N GLY A 446 -0.28 10.16 0.07
CA GLY A 446 0.35 11.43 0.47
C GLY A 446 -0.40 12.70 0.05
N GLY A 447 -1.69 12.57 -0.25
CA GLY A 447 -2.51 13.69 -0.71
C GLY A 447 -1.99 14.28 -2.02
N ILE A 448 -1.72 15.57 -2.05
CA ILE A 448 -1.23 16.24 -3.27
C ILE A 448 0.14 15.73 -3.74
N ARG A 449 0.94 15.09 -2.87
CA ARG A 449 2.21 14.46 -3.28
C ARG A 449 1.95 13.35 -4.29
N GLY A 450 0.94 12.50 -4.04
CA GLY A 450 0.53 11.44 -4.95
C GLY A 450 0.09 11.96 -6.33
N VAL A 451 -0.60 13.10 -6.39
CA VAL A 451 -0.96 13.75 -7.66
C VAL A 451 0.28 14.16 -8.45
N LYS A 452 1.29 14.73 -7.76
CA LYS A 452 2.53 15.19 -8.39
C LYS A 452 3.36 14.08 -9.03
N HIS A 453 3.22 12.81 -8.62
CA HIS A 453 3.90 11.68 -9.26
C HIS A 453 3.49 11.47 -10.73
N TYR A 454 2.27 11.86 -11.09
CA TYR A 454 1.73 11.79 -12.45
C TYR A 454 1.93 13.10 -13.26
N MET A 455 2.78 13.98 -12.76
CA MET A 455 3.09 15.27 -13.36
C MET A 455 4.60 15.45 -13.55
N GLN A 456 4.98 16.29 -14.52
CA GLN A 456 6.36 16.69 -14.76
C GLN A 456 6.63 18.01 -14.03
N ARG A 457 7.66 18.03 -13.18
CA ARG A 457 8.20 19.28 -12.64
C ARG A 457 9.16 19.90 -13.61
N THR A 458 8.95 21.17 -13.94
CA THR A 458 9.77 21.96 -14.89
C THR A 458 10.16 23.27 -14.26
N ALA A 459 11.44 23.65 -14.36
CA ALA A 459 11.87 24.99 -14.02
C ALA A 459 11.57 25.92 -15.20
N ILE A 460 10.91 27.04 -14.94
CA ILE A 460 10.70 28.10 -15.92
C ILE A 460 11.44 29.35 -15.47
N GLN A 461 12.01 30.08 -16.42
CA GLN A 461 12.81 31.27 -16.17
C GLN A 461 12.43 32.37 -17.15
N GLY A 462 12.41 33.61 -16.72
CA GLY A 462 12.09 34.73 -17.57
C GLY A 462 11.90 36.02 -16.82
N THR A 463 11.36 37.00 -17.50
CA THR A 463 10.87 38.24 -16.86
C THR A 463 9.63 37.93 -16.01
N PRO A 464 9.27 38.77 -15.02
CA PRO A 464 8.06 38.58 -14.21
C PRO A 464 6.81 38.26 -15.05
N ASP A 465 6.62 38.94 -16.18
CA ASP A 465 5.45 38.76 -17.06
C ASP A 465 5.37 37.39 -17.76
N HIS A 466 6.48 36.64 -17.79
CA HIS A 466 6.52 35.29 -18.37
C HIS A 466 6.21 34.19 -17.37
N LEU A 467 6.17 34.53 -16.08
CA LEU A 467 6.01 33.56 -15.00
C LEU A 467 4.62 33.55 -14.36
N THR A 468 3.69 34.33 -14.87
CA THR A 468 2.31 34.50 -14.38
C THR A 468 1.29 33.75 -15.22
#